data_08acaaa05f8685f3193cd644cf5d06f5
#
_entry.id   08acaaa05f8685f3193cd644cf5d06f5
#
_cell.length_a   1.000
_cell.length_b   1.000
_cell.length_c   1.000
_cell.angle_alpha   90.00
_cell.angle_beta   90.00
_cell.angle_gamma   90.00
#
_symmetry.space_group_name_H-M   'P 1'
#
loop_
_entity.id
_entity.type
_entity.pdbx_description
1 polymer ?
#
loop_
_entity_poly.entity_id
_entity_poly.type
_entity_poly.pdbx_seq_one_letter_code
_entity_poly.pdbx_strand_id
1 'polypeptide(L)'
;VMIEATRMLNADRATLFLNDSRTDELFSRVAMGDGIGEIRLPNNVGIAGTVFQSKKTVNIPHAYADLRFNPSFDKQTGYFTRSILCVPIMNKEGDCIGCTQALNKVGGGFTDEDESRLKAFTQQVSIALENAKLFEDVTKERAYNHSMLASMSNGVITINEEGVIATCNKAGCTILKTRRDDIIGSKASDFFKEDRMWINEKIEECSENKENIILMDVSFEVGSEIEENNE
;
A
#
# COMPACT_ATOMS: atom_id res chain seq x y z
N VAL A 1 16.59 -5.60 -6.23
CA VAL A 1 16.43 -6.20 -4.89
C VAL A 1 17.01 -7.62 -4.89
N MET A 2 16.47 -8.60 -5.64
CA MET A 2 16.99 -10.00 -5.61
C MET A 2 18.39 -10.15 -6.22
N ILE A 3 18.74 -9.38 -7.22
CA ILE A 3 20.11 -9.31 -7.78
C ILE A 3 21.13 -8.94 -6.70
N GLU A 4 20.80 -8.01 -5.82
CA GLU A 4 21.70 -7.65 -4.71
C GLU A 4 21.82 -8.77 -3.68
N ALA A 5 20.72 -9.50 -3.41
CA ALA A 5 20.76 -10.65 -2.53
C ALA A 5 21.68 -11.77 -3.08
N THR A 6 21.59 -12.07 -4.38
CA THR A 6 22.50 -13.08 -4.99
C THR A 6 23.96 -12.65 -4.96
N ARG A 7 24.26 -11.39 -5.25
CA ARG A 7 25.65 -10.83 -5.17
C ARG A 7 26.19 -10.88 -3.75
N MET A 8 25.40 -10.41 -2.78
CA MET A 8 25.80 -10.33 -1.38
C MET A 8 26.12 -11.72 -0.80
N LEU A 9 25.36 -12.74 -1.21
CA LEU A 9 25.49 -14.11 -0.73
C LEU A 9 26.41 -14.97 -1.62
N ASN A 10 26.85 -14.48 -2.75
CA ASN A 10 27.50 -15.26 -3.80
C ASN A 10 26.70 -16.51 -4.14
N ALA A 11 25.40 -16.35 -4.40
CA ALA A 11 24.43 -17.38 -4.69
C ALA A 11 24.00 -17.34 -6.16
N ASP A 12 23.58 -18.49 -6.72
CA ASP A 12 23.14 -18.57 -8.11
C ASP A 12 21.79 -17.83 -8.30
N ARG A 13 20.85 -18.03 -7.35
CA ARG A 13 19.50 -17.49 -7.44
C ARG A 13 18.98 -17.01 -6.09
N ALA A 14 18.09 -16.06 -6.12
CA ALA A 14 17.29 -15.66 -4.97
C ALA A 14 15.83 -15.42 -5.39
N THR A 15 14.90 -15.76 -4.52
CA THR A 15 13.46 -15.60 -4.72
C THR A 15 12.83 -14.98 -3.48
N LEU A 16 11.95 -14.02 -3.69
CA LEU A 16 11.10 -13.43 -2.67
C LEU A 16 9.70 -14.02 -2.83
N PHE A 17 9.24 -14.74 -1.83
CA PHE A 17 7.88 -15.25 -1.72
C PHE A 17 7.07 -14.40 -0.74
N LEU A 18 5.86 -14.04 -1.13
CA LEU A 18 4.86 -13.43 -0.27
C LEU A 18 3.68 -14.36 -0.10
N ASN A 19 3.00 -14.28 1.04
CA ASN A 19 1.80 -15.06 1.30
C ASN A 19 0.55 -14.36 0.74
N ASP A 20 -0.23 -15.08 -0.07
CA ASP A 20 -1.60 -14.70 -0.41
C ASP A 20 -2.56 -15.36 0.58
N SER A 21 -3.05 -14.58 1.54
CA SER A 21 -3.97 -15.08 2.59
C SER A 21 -5.35 -15.49 2.08
N ARG A 22 -5.69 -15.19 0.82
CA ARG A 22 -6.97 -15.58 0.21
C ARG A 22 -6.92 -16.99 -0.37
N THR A 23 -5.73 -17.42 -0.81
CA THR A 23 -5.52 -18.73 -1.45
C THR A 23 -4.67 -19.67 -0.59
N ASP A 24 -4.13 -19.19 0.54
CA ASP A 24 -3.16 -19.89 1.38
C ASP A 24 -1.93 -20.37 0.60
N GLU A 25 -1.45 -19.51 -0.31
CA GLU A 25 -0.30 -19.79 -1.15
C GLU A 25 0.84 -18.80 -0.93
N LEU A 26 2.06 -19.30 -1.07
CA LEU A 26 3.24 -18.47 -1.30
C LEU A 26 3.40 -18.25 -2.79
N PHE A 27 3.51 -17.00 -3.22
CA PHE A 27 3.78 -16.64 -4.61
C PHE A 27 5.08 -15.85 -4.74
N SER A 28 5.81 -16.08 -5.83
CA SER A 28 7.03 -15.35 -6.10
C SER A 28 6.71 -13.93 -6.57
N ARG A 29 7.03 -12.92 -5.74
CA ARG A 29 6.96 -11.52 -6.16
C ARG A 29 8.12 -11.16 -7.10
N VAL A 30 9.29 -11.74 -6.84
CA VAL A 30 10.48 -11.64 -7.68
C VAL A 30 11.18 -12.99 -7.67
N ALA A 31 11.30 -13.62 -8.84
CA ALA A 31 12.12 -14.80 -9.05
C ALA A 31 13.21 -14.48 -10.07
N MET A 32 14.42 -15.00 -9.85
CA MET A 32 15.53 -14.86 -10.78
C MET A 32 15.70 -16.14 -11.60
N GLY A 33 15.77 -15.99 -12.91
CA GLY A 33 16.00 -17.05 -13.90
C GLY A 33 15.27 -16.75 -15.20
N ASP A 34 15.91 -17.09 -16.33
CA ASP A 34 15.31 -16.90 -17.65
C ASP A 34 14.09 -17.83 -17.82
N GLY A 35 12.96 -17.27 -18.24
CA GLY A 35 11.74 -18.03 -18.53
C GLY A 35 10.97 -18.52 -17.31
N ILE A 36 11.32 -18.12 -16.08
CA ILE A 36 10.56 -18.47 -14.89
C ILE A 36 9.42 -17.46 -14.74
N GLY A 37 8.18 -17.93 -14.92
CA GLY A 37 6.98 -17.19 -14.57
C GLY A 37 6.78 -17.07 -13.05
N GLU A 38 5.62 -16.59 -12.63
CA GLU A 38 5.24 -16.56 -11.21
C GLU A 38 5.21 -17.99 -10.65
N ILE A 39 5.96 -18.23 -9.58
CA ILE A 39 5.94 -19.51 -8.84
C ILE A 39 4.87 -19.39 -7.76
N ARG A 40 3.92 -20.33 -7.74
CA ARG A 40 2.93 -20.46 -6.66
C ARG A 40 3.01 -21.83 -6.04
N LEU A 41 2.94 -21.88 -4.71
CA LEU A 41 2.94 -23.13 -3.95
C LEU A 41 2.11 -22.96 -2.66
N PRO A 42 1.48 -24.02 -2.15
CA PRO A 42 0.80 -23.96 -0.87
C PRO A 42 1.75 -23.48 0.24
N ASN A 43 1.26 -22.62 1.14
CA ASN A 43 2.08 -21.97 2.17
C ASN A 43 2.56 -22.90 3.27
N ASN A 44 2.23 -24.18 3.22
CA ASN A 44 2.66 -25.25 4.15
C ASN A 44 3.54 -26.32 3.47
N VAL A 45 3.93 -26.13 2.21
CA VAL A 45 4.67 -27.15 1.45
C VAL A 45 6.09 -26.67 1.16
N GLY A 46 7.03 -27.62 1.17
CA GLY A 46 8.43 -27.40 0.84
C GLY A 46 9.20 -26.61 1.89
N ILE A 47 10.39 -26.15 1.50
CA ILE A 47 11.26 -25.38 2.42
C ILE A 47 10.66 -24.00 2.71
N ALA A 48 10.17 -23.32 1.69
CA ALA A 48 9.55 -22.01 1.84
C ALA A 48 8.32 -22.06 2.76
N GLY A 49 7.43 -23.06 2.58
CA GLY A 49 6.29 -23.29 3.44
C GLY A 49 6.68 -23.64 4.89
N THR A 50 7.70 -24.47 5.06
CA THR A 50 8.23 -24.77 6.40
C THR A 50 8.72 -23.52 7.14
N VAL A 51 9.45 -22.63 6.44
CA VAL A 51 9.95 -21.36 7.00
C VAL A 51 8.81 -20.42 7.32
N PHE A 52 7.84 -20.31 6.42
CA PHE A 52 6.65 -19.48 6.63
C PHE A 52 5.86 -19.91 7.87
N GLN A 53 5.57 -21.20 8.02
CA GLN A 53 4.79 -21.74 9.14
C GLN A 53 5.55 -21.70 10.47
N SER A 54 6.84 -22.08 10.45
CA SER A 54 7.65 -22.15 11.69
C SER A 54 8.20 -20.80 12.13
N LYS A 55 8.21 -19.79 11.26
CA LYS A 55 8.84 -18.48 11.47
C LYS A 55 10.36 -18.60 11.79
N LYS A 56 10.99 -19.70 11.39
CA LYS A 56 12.42 -20.01 11.66
C LYS A 56 13.19 -20.11 10.36
N THR A 57 14.43 -19.57 10.38
CA THR A 57 15.37 -19.73 9.28
C THR A 57 15.74 -21.20 9.09
N VAL A 58 15.90 -21.59 7.83
CA VAL A 58 16.36 -22.92 7.43
C VAL A 58 17.58 -22.78 6.52
N ASN A 59 18.67 -23.42 6.89
CA ASN A 59 19.90 -23.52 6.11
C ASN A 59 20.19 -24.98 5.80
N ILE A 60 20.18 -25.35 4.51
CA ILE A 60 20.30 -26.72 4.01
C ILE A 60 21.50 -26.79 3.07
N PRO A 61 22.61 -27.46 3.48
CA PRO A 61 23.78 -27.63 2.63
C PRO A 61 23.58 -28.65 1.49
N HIS A 62 22.65 -29.59 1.66
CA HIS A 62 22.36 -30.65 0.67
C HIS A 62 20.85 -30.80 0.47
N ALA A 63 20.29 -30.08 -0.51
CA ALA A 63 18.84 -29.97 -0.73
C ALA A 63 18.15 -31.33 -0.93
N TYR A 64 18.73 -32.21 -1.74
CA TYR A 64 18.17 -33.53 -2.02
C TYR A 64 18.22 -34.52 -0.85
N ALA A 65 18.98 -34.23 0.20
CA ALA A 65 18.99 -35.01 1.43
C ALA A 65 17.92 -34.57 2.43
N ASP A 66 17.27 -33.44 2.23
CA ASP A 66 16.21 -32.93 3.11
C ASP A 66 14.83 -33.38 2.62
N LEU A 67 14.09 -34.08 3.48
CA LEU A 67 12.78 -34.65 3.14
C LEU A 67 11.71 -33.59 2.82
N ARG A 68 11.92 -32.35 3.21
CA ARG A 68 11.02 -31.22 2.91
C ARG A 68 11.24 -30.66 1.51
N PHE A 69 12.39 -30.95 0.89
CA PHE A 69 12.70 -30.46 -0.44
C PHE A 69 11.86 -31.16 -1.50
N ASN A 70 11.20 -30.35 -2.35
CA ASN A 70 10.42 -30.87 -3.47
C ASN A 70 11.19 -30.70 -4.79
N PRO A 71 11.70 -31.78 -5.40
CA PRO A 71 12.48 -31.70 -6.64
C PRO A 71 11.65 -31.47 -7.92
N SER A 72 10.34 -31.34 -7.82
CA SER A 72 9.46 -31.19 -9.00
C SER A 72 9.82 -29.96 -9.82
N PHE A 73 10.15 -28.85 -9.16
CA PHE A 73 10.53 -27.62 -9.82
C PHE A 73 11.87 -27.74 -10.55
N ASP A 74 12.84 -28.39 -9.91
CA ASP A 74 14.13 -28.69 -10.55
C ASP A 74 13.95 -29.55 -11.82
N LYS A 75 13.07 -30.57 -11.75
CA LYS A 75 12.77 -31.45 -12.90
C LYS A 75 12.10 -30.68 -14.05
N GLN A 76 11.24 -29.71 -13.76
CA GLN A 76 10.54 -28.92 -14.77
C GLN A 76 11.46 -27.90 -15.45
N THR A 77 12.36 -27.30 -14.70
CA THR A 77 13.22 -26.19 -15.18
C THR A 77 14.61 -26.64 -15.63
N GLY A 78 15.00 -27.89 -15.35
CA GLY A 78 16.37 -28.38 -15.57
C GLY A 78 17.39 -27.77 -14.58
N TYR A 79 16.94 -27.05 -13.56
CA TYR A 79 17.81 -26.51 -12.53
C TYR A 79 18.18 -27.60 -11.52
N PHE A 80 19.36 -27.49 -10.92
CA PHE A 80 19.81 -28.44 -9.90
C PHE A 80 20.12 -27.70 -8.60
N THR A 81 19.22 -27.84 -7.63
CA THR A 81 19.35 -27.19 -6.32
C THR A 81 20.29 -28.01 -5.44
N ARG A 82 21.40 -27.41 -5.02
CA ARG A 82 22.41 -28.00 -4.14
C ARG A 82 22.21 -27.57 -2.69
N SER A 83 22.23 -26.26 -2.44
CA SER A 83 22.09 -25.68 -1.12
C SER A 83 21.00 -24.63 -1.09
N ILE A 84 20.35 -24.48 0.07
CA ILE A 84 19.22 -23.59 0.29
C ILE A 84 19.41 -22.82 1.60
N LEU A 85 19.26 -21.52 1.53
CA LEU A 85 19.08 -20.66 2.72
C LEU A 85 17.74 -19.95 2.58
N CYS A 86 16.83 -20.14 3.53
CA CYS A 86 15.50 -19.56 3.53
C CYS A 86 15.22 -18.84 4.86
N VAL A 87 14.83 -17.58 4.79
CA VAL A 87 14.63 -16.68 5.93
C VAL A 87 13.21 -16.13 5.91
N PRO A 88 12.46 -16.15 7.03
CA PRO A 88 11.11 -15.58 7.10
C PRO A 88 11.14 -14.06 6.99
N ILE A 89 10.12 -13.48 6.34
CA ILE A 89 9.86 -12.05 6.32
C ILE A 89 8.85 -11.77 7.42
N MET A 90 9.29 -11.08 8.46
CA MET A 90 8.44 -10.74 9.60
C MET A 90 7.97 -9.30 9.52
N ASN A 91 6.68 -9.04 9.75
CA ASN A 91 6.15 -7.70 9.92
C ASN A 91 6.42 -7.16 11.33
N LYS A 92 6.03 -5.91 11.61
CA LYS A 92 6.20 -5.26 12.92
C LYS A 92 5.38 -5.91 14.02
N GLU A 93 4.27 -6.52 13.67
CA GLU A 93 3.36 -7.24 14.57
C GLU A 93 3.88 -8.64 14.95
N GLY A 94 4.97 -9.10 14.31
CA GLY A 94 5.56 -10.44 14.55
C GLY A 94 4.90 -11.54 13.73
N ASP A 95 4.14 -11.18 12.68
CA ASP A 95 3.59 -12.15 11.74
C ASP A 95 4.51 -12.37 10.56
N CYS A 96 4.53 -13.62 10.08
CA CYS A 96 5.27 -13.96 8.88
C CYS A 96 4.43 -13.63 7.65
N ILE A 97 4.92 -12.72 6.82
CA ILE A 97 4.25 -12.28 5.59
C ILE A 97 4.81 -12.94 4.32
N GLY A 98 5.87 -13.74 4.49
CA GLY A 98 6.52 -14.43 3.38
C GLY A 98 7.89 -14.96 3.75
N CYS A 99 8.72 -15.28 2.76
CA CYS A 99 10.11 -15.66 3.00
C CYS A 99 11.01 -15.25 1.82
N THR A 100 12.31 -15.08 2.13
CA THR A 100 13.36 -14.88 1.12
C THR A 100 14.19 -16.14 1.06
N GLN A 101 14.37 -16.70 -0.13
CA GLN A 101 15.12 -17.92 -0.37
C GLN A 101 16.31 -17.65 -1.31
N ALA A 102 17.50 -18.07 -0.91
CA ALA A 102 18.69 -18.09 -1.75
C ALA A 102 19.10 -19.54 -2.06
N LEU A 103 19.53 -19.78 -3.30
CA LEU A 103 19.88 -21.10 -3.80
C LEU A 103 21.32 -21.15 -4.31
N ASN A 104 21.99 -22.26 -4.05
CA ASN A 104 23.29 -22.62 -4.59
C ASN A 104 24.38 -21.57 -4.34
N LYS A 105 24.88 -21.50 -3.11
CA LYS A 105 26.07 -20.70 -2.81
C LYS A 105 27.28 -21.23 -3.61
N VAL A 106 28.01 -20.33 -4.22
CA VAL A 106 29.25 -20.65 -4.92
C VAL A 106 30.33 -20.98 -3.90
N GLY A 107 30.98 -22.13 -4.09
CA GLY A 107 32.09 -22.56 -3.23
C GLY A 107 31.66 -23.36 -1.97
N GLY A 108 30.39 -23.77 -1.84
CA GLY A 108 29.97 -24.62 -0.72
C GLY A 108 28.53 -24.40 -0.24
N GLY A 109 28.30 -24.61 1.05
CA GLY A 109 27.02 -24.29 1.71
C GLY A 109 26.98 -22.85 2.25
N PHE A 110 25.81 -22.37 2.60
CA PHE A 110 25.64 -21.06 3.25
C PHE A 110 26.21 -21.11 4.67
N THR A 111 26.90 -20.06 5.08
CA THR A 111 27.50 -19.89 6.39
C THR A 111 26.58 -19.13 7.34
N ASP A 112 26.89 -19.11 8.64
CA ASP A 112 26.17 -18.29 9.64
C ASP A 112 26.25 -16.78 9.30
N GLU A 113 27.34 -16.35 8.67
CA GLU A 113 27.48 -14.97 8.18
C GLU A 113 26.50 -14.69 7.04
N ASP A 114 26.35 -15.63 6.09
CA ASP A 114 25.36 -15.52 5.01
C ASP A 114 23.94 -15.47 5.55
N GLU A 115 23.64 -16.28 6.57
CA GLU A 115 22.35 -16.25 7.25
C GLU A 115 22.08 -14.88 7.89
N SER A 116 23.07 -14.34 8.60
CA SER A 116 22.96 -13.02 9.23
C SER A 116 22.76 -11.90 8.21
N ARG A 117 23.49 -11.96 7.09
CA ARG A 117 23.36 -11.02 5.97
C ARG A 117 21.97 -11.11 5.31
N LEU A 118 21.48 -12.33 5.05
CA LEU A 118 20.15 -12.52 4.45
C LEU A 118 19.04 -12.07 5.39
N LYS A 119 19.17 -12.31 6.71
CA LYS A 119 18.22 -11.81 7.72
C LYS A 119 18.15 -10.27 7.71
N ALA A 120 19.29 -9.60 7.75
CA ALA A 120 19.34 -8.14 7.71
C ALA A 120 18.72 -7.58 6.41
N PHE A 121 19.06 -8.18 5.27
CA PHE A 121 18.48 -7.83 3.99
C PHE A 121 16.96 -8.05 3.96
N THR A 122 16.48 -9.20 4.45
CA THR A 122 15.05 -9.54 4.51
C THR A 122 14.27 -8.58 5.40
N GLN A 123 14.89 -8.09 6.49
CA GLN A 123 14.28 -7.07 7.34
C GLN A 123 14.10 -5.74 6.61
N GLN A 124 15.08 -5.32 5.81
CA GLN A 124 14.93 -4.11 4.97
C GLN A 124 13.83 -4.27 3.91
N VAL A 125 13.72 -5.47 3.32
CA VAL A 125 12.64 -5.81 2.39
C VAL A 125 11.29 -5.73 3.07
N SER A 126 11.14 -6.24 4.30
CA SER A 126 9.90 -6.15 5.07
C SER A 126 9.45 -4.71 5.27
N ILE A 127 10.35 -3.84 5.72
CA ILE A 127 10.06 -2.40 5.92
C ILE A 127 9.61 -1.76 4.60
N ALA A 128 10.29 -2.05 3.49
CA ALA A 128 9.93 -1.50 2.19
C ALA A 128 8.54 -1.98 1.72
N LEU A 129 8.21 -3.25 1.95
CA LEU A 129 6.89 -3.81 1.61
C LEU A 129 5.77 -3.19 2.46
N GLU A 130 5.99 -3.03 3.76
CA GLU A 130 5.03 -2.36 4.65
C GLU A 130 4.79 -0.91 4.23
N ASN A 131 5.85 -0.16 3.95
CA ASN A 131 5.73 1.22 3.50
C ASN A 131 4.97 1.33 2.17
N ALA A 132 5.25 0.44 1.22
CA ALA A 132 4.53 0.40 -0.05
C ALA A 132 3.04 0.09 0.15
N LYS A 133 2.71 -0.85 1.04
CA LYS A 133 1.32 -1.20 1.39
C LYS A 133 0.59 -0.02 2.03
N LEU A 134 1.20 0.62 3.03
CA LEU A 134 0.62 1.80 3.68
C LEU A 134 0.35 2.93 2.70
N PHE A 135 1.28 3.18 1.77
CA PHE A 135 1.09 4.18 0.72
C PHE A 135 -0.09 3.83 -0.21
N GLU A 136 -0.21 2.55 -0.59
CA GLU A 136 -1.33 2.06 -1.41
C GLU A 136 -2.66 2.23 -0.67
N ASP A 137 -2.72 1.86 0.62
CA ASP A 137 -3.92 1.95 1.44
C ASP A 137 -4.37 3.42 1.61
N VAL A 138 -3.44 4.34 1.91
CA VAL A 138 -3.74 5.79 1.98
C VAL A 138 -4.23 6.34 0.64
N THR A 139 -3.63 5.89 -0.46
CA THR A 139 -4.05 6.34 -1.80
C THR A 139 -5.46 5.85 -2.14
N LYS A 140 -5.77 4.59 -1.81
CA LYS A 140 -7.12 4.02 -1.99
C LYS A 140 -8.16 4.75 -1.13
N GLU A 141 -7.83 5.03 0.12
CA GLU A 141 -8.72 5.76 1.03
C GLU A 141 -9.01 7.17 0.53
N ARG A 142 -7.98 7.89 0.08
CA ARG A 142 -8.16 9.21 -0.53
C ARG A 142 -9.04 9.17 -1.78
N ALA A 143 -8.82 8.20 -2.67
CA ALA A 143 -9.62 8.04 -3.87
C ALA A 143 -11.08 7.70 -3.53
N TYR A 144 -11.31 6.84 -2.53
CA TYR A 144 -12.64 6.51 -2.04
C TYR A 144 -13.37 7.74 -1.47
N ASN A 145 -12.72 8.49 -0.57
CA ASN A 145 -13.28 9.71 0.02
C ASN A 145 -13.61 10.76 -1.04
N HIS A 146 -12.72 10.94 -2.03
CA HIS A 146 -12.97 11.86 -3.15
C HIS A 146 -14.17 11.42 -4.00
N SER A 147 -14.27 10.12 -4.30
CA SER A 147 -15.39 9.57 -5.09
C SER A 147 -16.71 9.69 -4.34
N MET A 148 -16.69 9.46 -3.02
CA MET A 148 -17.87 9.64 -2.16
C MET A 148 -18.36 11.09 -2.22
N LEU A 149 -17.49 12.05 -1.96
CA LEU A 149 -17.84 13.48 -2.00
C LEU A 149 -18.32 13.92 -3.40
N ALA A 150 -17.74 13.38 -4.46
CA ALA A 150 -18.12 13.70 -5.83
C ALA A 150 -19.51 13.16 -6.23
N SER A 151 -19.93 12.02 -5.64
CA SER A 151 -21.21 11.38 -5.91
C SER A 151 -22.38 11.94 -5.09
N MET A 152 -22.10 12.74 -4.05
CA MET A 152 -23.15 13.35 -3.23
C MET A 152 -23.94 14.40 -4.02
N SER A 153 -25.26 14.38 -3.88
CA SER A 153 -26.16 15.42 -4.43
C SER A 153 -26.20 16.68 -3.56
N ASN A 154 -25.79 16.56 -2.30
CA ASN A 154 -25.72 17.70 -1.36
C ASN A 154 -24.38 18.43 -1.54
N GLY A 155 -24.42 19.75 -1.53
CA GLY A 155 -23.21 20.58 -1.50
C GLY A 155 -22.47 20.40 -0.18
N VAL A 156 -21.17 20.09 -0.27
CA VAL A 156 -20.28 19.99 0.88
C VAL A 156 -19.12 20.96 0.71
N ILE A 157 -18.90 21.80 1.69
CA ILE A 157 -17.78 22.74 1.76
C ILE A 157 -17.06 22.50 3.09
N THR A 158 -15.72 22.41 3.06
CA THR A 158 -14.92 22.38 4.29
C THR A 158 -14.11 23.68 4.40
N ILE A 159 -13.97 24.14 5.63
CA ILE A 159 -13.25 25.36 5.97
C ILE A 159 -12.20 24.98 7.02
N ASN A 160 -10.96 25.45 6.85
CA ASN A 160 -9.89 25.20 7.80
C ASN A 160 -9.96 26.19 9.00
N GLU A 161 -9.08 26.01 9.98
CA GLU A 161 -9.02 26.83 11.20
C GLU A 161 -8.74 28.33 10.93
N GLU A 162 -8.17 28.65 9.76
CA GLU A 162 -7.87 30.02 9.33
C GLU A 162 -9.06 30.67 8.59
N GLY A 163 -10.20 29.98 8.52
CA GLY A 163 -11.40 30.46 7.81
C GLY A 163 -11.31 30.37 6.28
N VAL A 164 -10.35 29.60 5.74
CA VAL A 164 -10.15 29.42 4.32
C VAL A 164 -10.90 28.18 3.82
N ILE A 165 -11.60 28.30 2.71
CA ILE A 165 -12.31 27.19 2.08
C ILE A 165 -11.29 26.20 1.51
N ALA A 166 -11.21 25.02 2.12
CA ALA A 166 -10.25 23.98 1.77
C ALA A 166 -10.80 23.02 0.68
N THR A 167 -12.09 22.67 0.74
CA THR A 167 -12.72 21.81 -0.27
C THR A 167 -14.14 22.27 -0.61
N CYS A 168 -14.56 21.98 -1.83
CA CYS A 168 -15.95 22.09 -2.27
C CYS A 168 -16.23 20.92 -3.23
N ASN A 169 -17.29 20.15 -2.98
CA ASN A 169 -17.64 19.06 -3.89
C ASN A 169 -18.36 19.57 -5.13
N LYS A 170 -18.54 18.69 -6.13
CA LYS A 170 -19.20 19.05 -7.40
C LYS A 170 -20.61 19.65 -7.18
N ALA A 171 -21.41 19.03 -6.30
CA ALA A 171 -22.75 19.54 -5.98
C ALA A 171 -22.70 20.93 -5.34
N GLY A 172 -21.75 21.19 -4.43
CA GLY A 172 -21.55 22.51 -3.83
C GLY A 172 -21.22 23.58 -4.88
N CYS A 173 -20.31 23.27 -5.80
CA CYS A 173 -19.99 24.18 -6.90
C CYS A 173 -21.22 24.47 -7.80
N THR A 174 -22.02 23.43 -8.09
CA THR A 174 -23.25 23.58 -8.89
C THR A 174 -24.32 24.43 -8.18
N ILE A 175 -24.54 24.15 -6.87
CA ILE A 175 -25.51 24.90 -6.03
C ILE A 175 -25.10 26.37 -5.91
N LEU A 176 -23.80 26.62 -5.71
CA LEU A 176 -23.26 27.97 -5.59
C LEU A 176 -23.03 28.68 -6.92
N LYS A 177 -23.25 28.00 -8.05
CA LYS A 177 -22.94 28.50 -9.41
C LYS A 177 -21.55 29.09 -9.50
N THR A 178 -20.54 28.38 -9.00
CA THR A 178 -19.15 28.83 -8.97
C THR A 178 -18.22 27.73 -9.46
N ARG A 179 -17.07 28.11 -9.99
CA ARG A 179 -16.03 27.15 -10.34
C ARG A 179 -15.20 26.80 -9.11
N ARG A 180 -14.68 25.57 -9.08
CA ARG A 180 -13.88 25.07 -7.98
C ARG A 180 -12.64 25.96 -7.71
N ASP A 181 -11.99 26.42 -8.78
CA ASP A 181 -10.77 27.21 -8.70
C ASP A 181 -11.01 28.63 -8.13
N ASP A 182 -12.24 29.13 -8.24
CA ASP A 182 -12.62 30.44 -7.74
C ASP A 182 -12.99 30.43 -6.24
N ILE A 183 -13.39 29.26 -5.71
CA ILE A 183 -13.81 29.10 -4.31
C ILE A 183 -12.73 28.52 -3.41
N ILE A 184 -11.91 27.58 -3.89
CA ILE A 184 -10.86 26.96 -3.09
C ILE A 184 -9.74 27.96 -2.82
N GLY A 185 -9.33 28.06 -1.54
CA GLY A 185 -8.28 29.00 -1.10
C GLY A 185 -8.78 30.40 -0.80
N SER A 186 -10.06 30.73 -1.07
CA SER A 186 -10.66 31.99 -0.65
C SER A 186 -11.09 31.93 0.82
N LYS A 187 -11.12 33.07 1.51
CA LYS A 187 -11.71 33.12 2.85
C LYS A 187 -13.23 32.99 2.75
N ALA A 188 -13.84 32.25 3.65
CA ALA A 188 -15.29 32.10 3.71
C ALA A 188 -15.97 33.46 3.84
N SER A 189 -15.42 34.38 4.66
CA SER A 189 -15.89 35.76 4.84
C SER A 189 -15.86 36.58 3.53
N ASP A 190 -14.92 36.30 2.64
CA ASP A 190 -14.81 36.99 1.36
C ASP A 190 -15.70 36.38 0.28
N PHE A 191 -16.02 35.11 0.42
CA PHE A 191 -16.87 34.39 -0.51
C PHE A 191 -18.37 34.54 -0.17
N PHE A 192 -18.73 34.42 1.12
CA PHE A 192 -20.12 34.59 1.59
C PHE A 192 -20.37 36.03 2.03
N LYS A 193 -20.61 36.94 1.06
CA LYS A 193 -20.94 38.35 1.27
C LYS A 193 -22.43 38.61 1.08
N GLU A 194 -22.86 39.81 1.47
CA GLU A 194 -24.21 40.33 1.28
C GLU A 194 -25.28 39.38 1.85
N ASP A 195 -26.19 38.88 1.07
CA ASP A 195 -27.32 38.02 1.50
C ASP A 195 -26.87 36.69 2.09
N ARG A 196 -25.57 36.35 1.99
CA ARG A 196 -24.95 35.13 2.52
C ARG A 196 -24.10 35.35 3.78
N MET A 197 -24.05 36.58 4.30
CA MET A 197 -23.25 36.89 5.51
C MET A 197 -23.64 36.06 6.74
N TRP A 198 -24.93 35.71 6.87
CA TRP A 198 -25.41 34.86 7.95
C TRP A 198 -24.70 33.47 7.98
N ILE A 199 -24.16 32.99 6.86
CA ILE A 199 -23.37 31.75 6.83
C ILE A 199 -22.08 31.93 7.62
N ASN A 200 -21.41 33.08 7.52
CA ASN A 200 -20.19 33.36 8.26
C ASN A 200 -20.49 33.44 9.78
N GLU A 201 -21.58 34.07 10.18
CA GLU A 201 -22.01 34.13 11.58
C GLU A 201 -22.23 32.72 12.15
N LYS A 202 -22.86 31.84 11.37
CA LYS A 202 -23.06 30.43 11.78
C LYS A 202 -21.77 29.62 11.79
N ILE A 203 -20.82 29.89 10.92
CA ILE A 203 -19.50 29.28 10.94
C ILE A 203 -18.75 29.69 12.22
N GLU A 204 -18.77 30.97 12.58
CA GLU A 204 -18.16 31.49 13.80
C GLU A 204 -18.81 30.89 15.05
N GLU A 205 -20.15 30.87 15.11
CA GLU A 205 -20.91 30.27 16.22
C GLU A 205 -20.57 28.77 16.39
N CYS A 206 -20.47 27.99 15.29
CA CYS A 206 -20.05 26.61 15.35
C CYS A 206 -18.60 26.45 15.82
N SER A 207 -17.72 27.35 15.40
CA SER A 207 -16.31 27.32 15.76
C SER A 207 -16.10 27.65 17.28
N GLU A 208 -16.83 28.59 17.82
CA GLU A 208 -16.75 29.00 19.22
C GLU A 208 -17.35 27.93 20.15
N ASN A 209 -18.56 27.47 19.84
CA ASN A 209 -19.31 26.54 20.68
C ASN A 209 -18.87 25.08 20.50
N LYS A 210 -18.20 24.75 19.39
CA LYS A 210 -17.85 23.36 18.97
C LYS A 210 -19.07 22.43 18.87
N GLU A 211 -20.23 23.02 18.55
CA GLU A 211 -21.49 22.29 18.38
C GLU A 211 -21.98 22.34 16.94
N ASN A 212 -22.73 21.29 16.53
CA ASN A 212 -23.35 21.25 15.22
C ASN A 212 -24.58 22.16 15.18
N ILE A 213 -24.67 23.04 14.19
CA ILE A 213 -25.85 23.86 13.94
C ILE A 213 -26.61 23.30 12.74
N ILE A 214 -27.90 23.04 12.92
CA ILE A 214 -28.81 22.59 11.85
C ILE A 214 -29.80 23.71 11.60
N LEU A 215 -29.84 24.20 10.36
CA LEU A 215 -30.80 25.21 9.93
C LEU A 215 -31.79 24.54 8.94
N MET A 216 -33.09 24.79 9.13
CA MET A 216 -34.14 24.29 8.25
C MET A 216 -34.75 25.45 7.48
N ASP A 217 -35.21 25.18 6.29
CA ASP A 217 -35.96 26.13 5.43
C ASP A 217 -35.23 27.47 5.16
N VAL A 218 -33.88 27.39 5.01
CA VAL A 218 -33.07 28.56 4.67
C VAL A 218 -32.88 28.62 3.16
N SER A 219 -33.19 29.75 2.54
CA SER A 219 -32.94 30.03 1.13
C SER A 219 -31.94 31.19 1.00
N PHE A 220 -31.13 31.18 -0.03
CA PHE A 220 -30.27 32.28 -0.41
C PHE A 220 -30.21 32.42 -1.93
N GLU A 221 -30.08 33.65 -2.40
CA GLU A 221 -29.94 33.89 -3.83
C GLU A 221 -28.52 33.60 -4.29
N VAL A 222 -28.40 32.90 -5.42
CA VAL A 222 -27.14 32.66 -6.09
C VAL A 222 -27.10 33.59 -7.30
N GLY A 223 -26.13 34.50 -7.34
CA GLY A 223 -25.98 35.48 -8.39
C GLY A 223 -26.03 34.89 -9.82
N SER A 224 -26.45 35.67 -10.76
CA SER A 224 -26.71 35.31 -12.15
C SER A 224 -25.53 34.64 -12.86
N GLU A 225 -25.88 33.74 -13.72
CA GLU A 225 -25.15 32.85 -14.61
C GLU A 225 -23.71 33.26 -14.97
N ILE A 226 -22.80 32.30 -14.77
CA ILE A 226 -21.54 32.29 -15.53
C ILE A 226 -21.93 32.00 -16.98
N GLU A 227 -21.79 32.98 -17.86
CA GLU A 227 -21.86 32.76 -19.32
C GLU A 227 -20.90 31.59 -19.65
N GLU A 228 -21.45 30.49 -20.14
CA GLU A 228 -20.68 29.44 -20.79
C GLU A 228 -20.05 30.03 -22.06
N ASN A 229 -18.83 30.52 -21.96
CA ASN A 229 -18.00 30.69 -23.14
C ASN A 229 -17.56 29.31 -23.61
N ASN A 230 -18.36 28.73 -24.50
CA ASN A 230 -17.95 27.65 -25.37
C ASN A 230 -16.94 28.22 -26.39
N GLU A 231 -15.65 27.87 -26.19
CA GLU A 231 -14.68 27.76 -27.28
C GLU A 231 -13.93 26.42 -27.16
#